data_dbf36b761cee75093265fb1611da45d6
#
_entry.id   dbf36b761cee75093265fb1611da45d6
#
_cell.length_a   1.000
_cell.length_b   1.000
_cell.length_c   1.000
_cell.angle_alpha   90.00
_cell.angle_beta   90.00
_cell.angle_gamma   90.00
#
_symmetry.space_group_name_H-M   'P 1'
#
loop_
_entity.id
_entity.type
_entity.pdbx_description
1 polymer ?
#
loop_
_entity_poly.entity_id
_entity_poly.type
_entity_poly.pdbx_seq_one_letter_code
_entity_poly.pdbx_strand_id
1 'polypeptide(L)'
;GRLKEFNAVIPDSTFARIYQEIINFCKWHGAFDPKTMGTVPNVGLMAQQAEEYGSHDKTFEIEEDGVANITDLATGEVLLSQNVEQGDIWRMCQVKDAPIRDWVKLAVTRARNSGMPAVFWLDPYRPHENELIAKVRTYLKDHDTNGLDIQIMSQVRAMRYTLERLKRGLDTISVTGNILRDYLTDLFPILELGTSAKMLSIVPLMAGGGMYETGAGGSAPKHVQQLVEENHLRWDSLGEFLALAVSLEDVGTKTGNAKATILAKTLDKATGK
;
A
#
# COMPACT_ATOMS: atom_id res chain seq x y z
N GLY A 1 -25.18 -3.44 18.85
CA GLY A 1 -23.78 -3.75 19.04
C GLY A 1 -23.09 -2.68 19.89
N ARG A 2 -22.18 -3.09 20.76
CA ARG A 2 -21.35 -2.13 21.49
C ARG A 2 -20.16 -1.76 20.58
N LEU A 3 -19.83 -0.48 20.54
CA LEU A 3 -18.54 -0.03 19.99
C LEU A 3 -17.41 -0.70 20.78
N LYS A 4 -16.49 -1.33 20.07
CA LYS A 4 -15.26 -1.86 20.65
C LYS A 4 -14.10 -1.04 20.12
N GLU A 5 -13.17 -0.72 20.98
CA GLU A 5 -11.90 -0.16 20.57
C GLU A 5 -11.10 -1.23 19.81
N PHE A 6 -10.39 -0.82 18.78
CA PHE A 6 -9.39 -1.63 18.13
C PHE A 6 -8.11 -0.81 17.94
N ASN A 7 -6.98 -1.47 17.97
CA ASN A 7 -5.70 -0.86 17.69
C ASN A 7 -5.42 -0.98 16.19
N ALA A 8 -5.18 0.16 15.54
CA ALA A 8 -4.73 0.20 14.15
C ALA A 8 -3.24 0.55 14.13
N VAL A 9 -2.45 -0.33 13.54
CA VAL A 9 -1.03 -0.08 13.31
C VAL A 9 -0.87 0.40 11.87
N ILE A 10 -0.39 1.63 11.71
CA ILE A 10 -0.21 2.27 10.41
C ILE A 10 1.27 2.65 10.30
N PRO A 11 2.12 1.78 9.74
CA PRO A 11 3.57 2.00 9.68
C PRO A 11 3.95 3.20 8.81
N ASP A 12 3.13 3.53 7.81
CA ASP A 12 3.30 4.68 6.93
C ASP A 12 2.13 5.65 7.10
N SER A 13 2.39 6.77 7.77
CA SER A 13 1.41 7.82 8.00
C SER A 13 0.88 8.47 6.72
N THR A 14 1.55 8.27 5.58
CA THR A 14 1.15 8.80 4.28
C THR A 14 -0.26 8.37 3.89
N PHE A 15 -0.64 7.15 4.22
CA PHE A 15 -1.95 6.58 3.92
C PHE A 15 -2.91 6.54 5.12
N ALA A 16 -2.52 7.10 6.26
CA ALA A 16 -3.35 7.11 7.47
C ALA A 16 -4.76 7.68 7.25
N ARG A 17 -4.90 8.65 6.36
CA ARG A 17 -6.19 9.29 6.07
C ARG A 17 -7.23 8.34 5.45
N ILE A 18 -6.83 7.28 4.76
CA ILE A 18 -7.80 6.30 4.23
C ILE A 18 -8.48 5.53 5.35
N TYR A 19 -7.75 5.21 6.41
CA TYR A 19 -8.31 4.57 7.62
C TYR A 19 -9.32 5.50 8.29
N GLN A 20 -8.96 6.77 8.44
CA GLN A 20 -9.86 7.76 9.03
C GLN A 20 -11.15 7.92 8.21
N GLU A 21 -11.05 7.88 6.87
CA GLU A 21 -12.22 7.96 6.00
C GLU A 21 -13.15 6.75 6.18
N ILE A 22 -12.60 5.54 6.29
CA ILE A 22 -13.39 4.33 6.57
C ILE A 22 -14.09 4.43 7.92
N ILE A 23 -13.37 4.86 8.95
CA ILE A 23 -13.92 5.02 10.30
C ILE A 23 -15.06 6.03 10.28
N ASN A 24 -14.87 7.19 9.67
CA ASN A 24 -15.88 8.22 9.55
C ASN A 24 -17.10 7.73 8.76
N PHE A 25 -16.86 7.06 7.64
CA PHE A 25 -17.94 6.50 6.83
C PHE A 25 -18.78 5.49 7.63
N CYS A 26 -18.14 4.58 8.35
CA CYS A 26 -18.85 3.61 9.19
C CYS A 26 -19.57 4.26 10.38
N LYS A 27 -19.05 5.36 10.93
CA LYS A 27 -19.75 6.13 11.97
C LYS A 27 -21.05 6.74 11.46
N TRP A 28 -21.07 7.22 10.21
CA TRP A 28 -22.24 7.90 9.63
C TRP A 28 -23.23 6.93 8.96
N HIS A 29 -22.74 5.88 8.35
CA HIS A 29 -23.56 4.97 7.53
C HIS A 29 -23.74 3.57 8.13
N GLY A 30 -23.14 3.31 9.29
CA GLY A 30 -23.12 1.99 9.92
C GLY A 30 -22.14 1.02 9.21
N ALA A 31 -22.02 -0.18 9.77
CA ALA A 31 -21.20 -1.24 9.22
C ALA A 31 -21.68 -1.69 7.85
N PHE A 32 -20.78 -2.27 7.08
CA PHE A 32 -21.14 -2.95 5.83
C PHE A 32 -21.76 -4.32 6.12
N ASP A 33 -22.70 -4.72 5.29
CA ASP A 33 -23.22 -6.09 5.28
C ASP A 33 -22.44 -6.90 4.23
N PRO A 34 -21.67 -7.90 4.64
CA PRO A 34 -20.87 -8.74 3.72
C PRO A 34 -21.68 -9.44 2.63
N LYS A 35 -22.99 -9.60 2.83
CA LYS A 35 -23.88 -10.27 1.86
C LYS A 35 -24.34 -9.35 0.74
N THR A 36 -24.38 -8.06 0.99
CA THR A 36 -24.96 -7.08 0.07
C THR A 36 -23.99 -6.01 -0.41
N MET A 37 -22.84 -5.87 0.25
CA MET A 37 -21.84 -4.92 -0.19
C MET A 37 -21.14 -5.35 -1.48
N GLY A 38 -20.67 -4.36 -2.26
CA GLY A 38 -19.80 -4.61 -3.41
C GLY A 38 -18.39 -5.05 -2.99
N THR A 39 -17.55 -5.36 -3.98
CA THR A 39 -16.16 -5.76 -3.80
C THR A 39 -15.19 -4.78 -4.46
N VAL A 40 -13.92 -4.82 -4.03
CA VAL A 40 -12.86 -3.95 -4.57
C VAL A 40 -11.71 -4.80 -5.09
N PRO A 41 -11.82 -5.27 -6.33
CA PRO A 41 -10.68 -5.86 -6.99
C PRO A 41 -9.54 -4.83 -7.16
N ASN A 42 -8.29 -5.30 -7.06
CA ASN A 42 -7.12 -4.45 -7.19
C ASN A 42 -6.28 -4.78 -8.42
N VAL A 43 -5.82 -3.74 -9.10
CA VAL A 43 -4.78 -3.79 -10.14
C VAL A 43 -3.56 -3.03 -9.61
N GLY A 44 -2.57 -3.78 -9.13
CA GLY A 44 -1.36 -3.21 -8.51
C GLY A 44 -0.21 -3.06 -9.49
N LEU A 45 0.56 -1.99 -9.34
CA LEU A 45 1.81 -1.78 -10.06
C LEU A 45 2.93 -2.63 -9.45
N MET A 46 2.92 -3.93 -9.73
CA MET A 46 3.82 -4.91 -9.10
C MET A 46 4.75 -5.63 -10.05
N ALA A 47 4.42 -5.59 -11.33
CA ALA A 47 5.13 -6.41 -12.30
C ALA A 47 6.63 -6.04 -12.30
N GLN A 48 7.47 -7.06 -12.27
CA GLN A 48 8.92 -6.92 -12.43
C GLN A 48 9.59 -5.93 -11.44
N GLN A 49 9.14 -5.93 -10.18
CA GLN A 49 9.71 -5.07 -9.15
C GLN A 49 9.62 -3.57 -9.51
N ALA A 50 8.49 -3.16 -10.04
CA ALA A 50 8.33 -1.85 -10.66
C ALA A 50 8.60 -0.68 -9.71
N GLU A 51 8.02 -0.69 -8.49
CA GLU A 51 8.11 0.45 -7.57
C GLU A 51 9.11 0.27 -6.44
N GLU A 52 9.33 -0.95 -5.97
CA GLU A 52 10.18 -1.21 -4.80
C GLU A 52 11.61 -1.51 -5.18
N TYR A 53 11.89 -1.63 -6.45
CA TYR A 53 13.21 -1.97 -6.93
C TYR A 53 14.25 -0.93 -6.51
N GLY A 54 15.18 -1.34 -5.66
CA GLY A 54 16.23 -0.49 -5.13
C GLY A 54 15.81 0.46 -4.00
N SER A 55 14.54 0.48 -3.58
CA SER A 55 14.09 1.40 -2.52
C SER A 55 14.73 1.12 -1.16
N HIS A 56 15.02 -0.14 -0.86
CA HIS A 56 15.70 -0.53 0.39
C HIS A 56 17.19 -0.23 0.34
N ASP A 57 17.84 -0.44 -0.81
CA ASP A 57 19.27 -0.18 -1.02
C ASP A 57 19.58 1.32 -1.09
N LYS A 58 18.58 2.13 -1.29
CA LYS A 58 18.68 3.57 -1.52
C LYS A 58 17.96 4.37 -0.45
N THR A 59 17.97 3.89 0.77
CA THR A 59 17.43 4.57 1.95
C THR A 59 18.57 4.88 2.89
N PHE A 60 18.73 6.16 3.23
CA PHE A 60 19.81 6.66 4.08
C PHE A 60 19.23 7.57 5.15
N GLU A 61 19.75 7.46 6.38
CA GLU A 61 19.61 8.50 7.39
C GLU A 61 20.68 9.57 7.13
N ILE A 62 20.26 10.83 7.17
CA ILE A 62 21.15 11.97 6.97
C ILE A 62 21.89 12.25 8.28
N GLU A 63 23.22 12.20 8.23
CA GLU A 63 24.08 12.32 9.43
C GLU A 63 24.25 13.77 9.90
N GLU A 64 24.14 14.76 8.99
CA GLU A 64 24.30 16.19 9.28
C GLU A 64 23.51 17.05 8.29
N ASP A 65 23.25 18.30 8.68
CA ASP A 65 22.59 19.28 7.81
C ASP A 65 23.40 19.51 6.53
N GLY A 66 22.73 19.56 5.38
CA GLY A 66 23.42 19.73 4.12
C GLY A 66 22.51 19.77 2.90
N VAL A 67 23.06 19.34 1.78
CA VAL A 67 22.36 19.27 0.49
C VAL A 67 22.55 17.88 -0.12
N ALA A 68 21.46 17.17 -0.35
CA ALA A 68 21.45 15.93 -1.12
C ALA A 68 21.36 16.24 -2.60
N ASN A 69 22.32 15.78 -3.40
CA ASN A 69 22.36 15.96 -4.84
C ASN A 69 22.25 14.63 -5.57
N ILE A 70 21.45 14.59 -6.62
CA ILE A 70 21.47 13.52 -7.61
C ILE A 70 22.18 14.05 -8.83
N THR A 71 23.33 13.44 -9.15
CA THR A 71 24.22 13.89 -10.21
C THR A 71 24.33 12.80 -11.29
N ASP A 72 24.21 13.19 -12.55
CA ASP A 72 24.55 12.32 -13.68
C ASP A 72 26.07 12.13 -13.71
N LEU A 73 26.54 10.89 -13.52
CA LEU A 73 27.98 10.60 -13.47
C LEU A 73 28.68 10.75 -14.82
N ALA A 74 27.94 10.68 -15.93
CA ALA A 74 28.54 10.82 -17.25
C ALA A 74 28.77 12.28 -17.65
N THR A 75 27.87 13.16 -17.25
CA THR A 75 27.90 14.60 -17.60
C THR A 75 28.37 15.50 -16.47
N GLY A 76 28.28 15.04 -15.22
CA GLY A 76 28.50 15.85 -14.02
C GLY A 76 27.35 16.81 -13.71
N GLU A 77 26.24 16.74 -14.44
CA GLU A 77 25.09 17.58 -14.23
C GLU A 77 24.32 17.19 -12.95
N VAL A 78 23.97 18.17 -12.11
CA VAL A 78 23.10 17.97 -10.96
C VAL A 78 21.66 17.99 -11.41
N LEU A 79 21.03 16.82 -11.43
CA LEU A 79 19.65 16.62 -11.90
C LEU A 79 18.64 17.04 -10.85
N LEU A 80 18.95 16.87 -9.56
CA LEU A 80 18.11 17.20 -8.44
C LEU A 80 18.97 17.64 -7.26
N SER A 81 18.52 18.66 -6.55
CA SER A 81 19.18 19.19 -5.37
C SER A 81 18.13 19.50 -4.28
N GLN A 82 18.35 19.01 -3.06
CA GLN A 82 17.41 19.16 -1.95
C GLN A 82 18.15 19.47 -0.66
N ASN A 83 17.73 20.52 0.06
CA ASN A 83 18.21 20.76 1.41
C ASN A 83 17.69 19.65 2.34
N VAL A 84 18.56 19.18 3.20
CA VAL A 84 18.28 18.11 4.17
C VAL A 84 18.81 18.50 5.55
N GLU A 85 18.18 17.98 6.59
CA GLU A 85 18.54 18.20 7.98
C GLU A 85 19.01 16.88 8.61
N GLN A 86 19.80 16.98 9.68
CA GLN A 86 20.23 15.79 10.44
C GLN A 86 19.02 14.99 10.92
N GLY A 87 19.06 13.68 10.70
CA GLY A 87 17.98 12.76 11.05
C GLY A 87 16.90 12.59 9.97
N ASP A 88 16.98 13.37 8.88
CA ASP A 88 16.09 13.12 7.73
C ASP A 88 16.34 11.74 7.13
N ILE A 89 15.30 11.14 6.61
CA ILE A 89 15.40 9.90 5.85
C ILE A 89 15.35 10.21 4.36
N TRP A 90 16.49 10.05 3.69
CA TRP A 90 16.57 10.13 2.24
C TRP A 90 16.25 8.78 1.61
N ARG A 91 15.35 8.76 0.66
CA ARG A 91 14.94 7.54 -0.02
C ARG A 91 14.86 7.73 -1.53
N MET A 92 15.42 6.78 -2.29
CA MET A 92 15.27 6.71 -3.74
C MET A 92 14.36 5.53 -4.12
N CYS A 93 13.48 5.77 -5.10
CA CYS A 93 12.64 4.74 -5.69
C CYS A 93 12.73 4.84 -7.22
N GLN A 94 12.94 3.71 -7.88
CA GLN A 94 12.87 3.61 -9.34
C GLN A 94 11.56 2.95 -9.75
N VAL A 95 10.85 3.58 -10.70
CA VAL A 95 9.67 2.99 -11.34
C VAL A 95 9.96 2.80 -12.82
N LYS A 96 9.89 1.56 -13.30
CA LYS A 96 10.17 1.22 -14.69
C LYS A 96 8.98 1.55 -15.60
N ASP A 97 9.25 2.04 -16.79
CA ASP A 97 8.22 2.46 -17.75
C ASP A 97 7.37 1.30 -18.29
N ALA A 98 7.99 0.19 -18.66
CA ALA A 98 7.28 -0.97 -19.21
C ALA A 98 6.23 -1.54 -18.25
N PRO A 99 6.50 -1.75 -16.95
CA PRO A 99 5.47 -2.11 -15.97
C PRO A 99 4.34 -1.10 -15.84
N ILE A 100 4.60 0.21 -15.97
CA ILE A 100 3.54 1.23 -15.92
C ILE A 100 2.61 1.08 -17.12
N ARG A 101 3.13 0.85 -18.32
CA ARG A 101 2.32 0.61 -19.53
C ARG A 101 1.44 -0.62 -19.37
N ASP A 102 1.99 -1.71 -18.86
CA ASP A 102 1.25 -2.94 -18.63
C ASP A 102 0.17 -2.76 -17.54
N TRP A 103 0.49 -2.03 -16.48
CA TRP A 103 -0.46 -1.67 -15.42
C TRP A 103 -1.67 -0.89 -15.95
N VAL A 104 -1.43 0.14 -16.79
CA VAL A 104 -2.50 0.90 -17.44
C VAL A 104 -3.32 0.01 -18.37
N LYS A 105 -2.67 -0.79 -19.22
CA LYS A 105 -3.33 -1.77 -20.09
C LYS A 105 -4.21 -2.73 -19.30
N LEU A 106 -3.71 -3.25 -18.19
CA LEU A 106 -4.45 -4.18 -17.35
C LEU A 106 -5.69 -3.52 -16.72
N ALA A 107 -5.56 -2.27 -16.26
CA ALA A 107 -6.69 -1.50 -15.73
C ALA A 107 -7.80 -1.32 -16.78
N VAL A 108 -7.43 -0.90 -17.99
CA VAL A 108 -8.39 -0.75 -19.12
C VAL A 108 -9.05 -2.08 -19.48
N THR A 109 -8.25 -3.14 -19.57
CA THR A 109 -8.74 -4.48 -19.89
C THR A 109 -9.74 -4.98 -18.84
N ARG A 110 -9.45 -4.79 -17.58
CA ARG A 110 -10.34 -5.18 -16.47
C ARG A 110 -11.62 -4.36 -16.45
N ALA A 111 -11.53 -3.04 -16.64
CA ALA A 111 -12.70 -2.18 -16.73
C ALA A 111 -13.62 -2.63 -17.89
N ARG A 112 -13.06 -2.90 -19.05
CA ARG A 112 -13.81 -3.35 -20.23
C ARG A 112 -14.50 -4.71 -20.02
N ASN A 113 -13.77 -5.68 -19.47
CA ASN A 113 -14.29 -7.03 -19.30
C ASN A 113 -15.36 -7.13 -18.20
N SER A 114 -15.30 -6.25 -17.20
CA SER A 114 -16.22 -6.28 -16.06
C SER A 114 -17.34 -5.25 -16.13
N GLY A 115 -17.17 -4.20 -16.92
CA GLY A 115 -18.07 -3.04 -16.91
C GLY A 115 -17.97 -2.18 -15.63
N MET A 116 -17.02 -2.49 -14.76
CA MET A 116 -16.80 -1.75 -13.51
C MET A 116 -15.99 -0.48 -13.76
N PRO A 117 -16.21 0.59 -12.97
CA PRO A 117 -15.28 1.73 -12.96
C PRO A 117 -13.90 1.31 -12.45
N ALA A 118 -12.86 1.84 -13.08
CA ALA A 118 -11.48 1.69 -12.66
C ALA A 118 -10.94 3.02 -12.14
N VAL A 119 -10.52 3.05 -10.90
CA VAL A 119 -10.02 4.25 -10.24
C VAL A 119 -8.52 4.11 -9.98
N PHE A 120 -7.73 4.98 -10.60
CA PHE A 120 -6.31 5.16 -10.25
C PHE A 120 -6.23 6.00 -8.99
N TRP A 121 -5.66 5.43 -7.94
CA TRP A 121 -5.47 6.08 -6.64
C TRP A 121 -4.16 6.84 -6.63
N LEU A 122 -4.15 8.02 -7.19
CA LEU A 122 -2.96 8.85 -7.35
C LEU A 122 -3.24 10.28 -6.90
N ASP A 123 -2.36 10.82 -6.06
CA ASP A 123 -2.45 12.18 -5.52
C ASP A 123 -1.50 13.11 -6.28
N PRO A 124 -2.01 14.15 -6.96
CA PRO A 124 -1.17 15.09 -7.69
C PRO A 124 -0.22 15.91 -6.81
N TYR A 125 -0.47 15.96 -5.50
CA TYR A 125 0.39 16.66 -4.55
C TYR A 125 1.59 15.82 -4.05
N ARG A 126 1.63 14.53 -4.43
CA ARG A 126 2.77 13.66 -4.16
C ARG A 126 3.64 13.60 -5.41
N PRO A 127 4.92 14.05 -5.35
CA PRO A 127 5.76 14.14 -6.54
C PRO A 127 5.83 12.85 -7.36
N HIS A 128 6.07 11.71 -6.71
CA HIS A 128 6.10 10.40 -7.34
C HIS A 128 4.78 10.06 -8.05
N GLU A 129 3.66 10.27 -7.39
CA GLU A 129 2.34 9.97 -7.97
C GLU A 129 1.94 10.96 -9.07
N ASN A 130 2.40 12.20 -8.99
CA ASN A 130 2.20 13.17 -10.07
C ASN A 130 2.90 12.75 -11.36
N GLU A 131 4.11 12.20 -11.28
CA GLU A 131 4.79 11.59 -12.43
C GLU A 131 4.02 10.39 -12.99
N LEU A 132 3.49 9.53 -12.11
CA LEU A 132 2.62 8.43 -12.53
C LEU A 132 1.35 8.93 -13.22
N ILE A 133 0.72 10.02 -12.73
CA ILE A 133 -0.47 10.63 -13.37
C ILE A 133 -0.14 11.06 -14.80
N ALA A 134 1.00 11.70 -15.02
CA ALA A 134 1.43 12.12 -16.36
C ALA A 134 1.59 10.91 -17.31
N LYS A 135 2.23 9.85 -16.84
CA LYS A 135 2.37 8.59 -17.60
C LYS A 135 1.03 7.90 -17.86
N VAL A 136 0.17 7.77 -16.86
CA VAL A 136 -1.17 7.19 -17.00
C VAL A 136 -1.98 7.93 -18.06
N ARG A 137 -2.01 9.27 -18.00
CA ARG A 137 -2.70 10.10 -19.02
C ARG A 137 -2.14 9.91 -20.42
N THR A 138 -0.84 9.67 -20.54
CA THR A 138 -0.18 9.39 -21.82
C THR A 138 -0.58 8.01 -22.34
N TYR A 139 -0.47 6.97 -21.52
CA TYR A 139 -0.71 5.61 -21.96
C TYR A 139 -2.18 5.24 -22.12
N LEU A 140 -3.11 5.93 -21.44
CA LEU A 140 -4.54 5.76 -21.70
C LEU A 140 -4.92 6.11 -23.15
N LYS A 141 -4.16 6.99 -23.81
CA LYS A 141 -4.39 7.33 -25.23
C LYS A 141 -4.08 6.19 -26.19
N ASP A 142 -3.27 5.22 -25.77
CA ASP A 142 -2.93 4.04 -26.56
C ASP A 142 -4.03 2.97 -26.52
N HIS A 143 -5.11 3.21 -25.75
CA HIS A 143 -6.22 2.27 -25.56
C HIS A 143 -7.55 2.91 -25.93
N ASP A 144 -8.46 2.10 -26.47
CA ASP A 144 -9.85 2.52 -26.59
C ASP A 144 -10.51 2.54 -25.21
N THR A 145 -10.82 3.72 -24.72
CA THR A 145 -11.49 3.95 -23.43
C THR A 145 -12.96 4.33 -23.58
N ASN A 146 -13.52 4.30 -24.80
CA ASN A 146 -14.91 4.64 -25.04
C ASN A 146 -15.87 3.77 -24.23
N GLY A 147 -16.80 4.41 -23.53
CA GLY A 147 -17.79 3.72 -22.69
C GLY A 147 -17.22 3.16 -21.37
N LEU A 148 -15.96 3.40 -21.04
CA LEU A 148 -15.35 3.02 -19.76
C LEU A 148 -15.37 4.18 -18.78
N ASP A 149 -15.67 3.88 -17.51
CA ASP A 149 -15.51 4.82 -16.41
C ASP A 149 -14.12 4.62 -15.79
N ILE A 150 -13.16 5.42 -16.26
CA ILE A 150 -11.77 5.42 -15.77
C ILE A 150 -11.49 6.76 -15.14
N GLN A 151 -11.13 6.76 -13.86
CA GLN A 151 -10.92 7.97 -13.07
C GLN A 151 -9.55 7.97 -12.41
N ILE A 152 -9.03 9.18 -12.13
CA ILE A 152 -7.82 9.39 -11.32
C ILE A 152 -8.25 10.23 -10.11
N MET A 153 -8.03 9.71 -8.91
CA MET A 153 -8.43 10.36 -7.67
C MET A 153 -7.34 10.24 -6.62
N SER A 154 -7.19 11.27 -5.78
CA SER A 154 -6.39 11.15 -4.56
C SER A 154 -6.98 10.09 -3.62
N GLN A 155 -6.14 9.52 -2.74
CA GLN A 155 -6.48 8.38 -1.92
C GLN A 155 -7.77 8.56 -1.10
N VAL A 156 -7.95 9.71 -0.47
CA VAL A 156 -9.15 10.00 0.35
C VAL A 156 -10.40 10.10 -0.51
N ARG A 157 -10.30 10.73 -1.69
CA ARG A 157 -11.45 10.82 -2.62
C ARG A 157 -11.80 9.45 -3.19
N ALA A 158 -10.79 8.69 -3.59
CA ALA A 158 -10.96 7.35 -4.11
C ALA A 158 -11.58 6.42 -3.05
N MET A 159 -11.12 6.52 -1.79
CA MET A 159 -11.71 5.76 -0.67
C MET A 159 -13.19 6.10 -0.50
N ARG A 160 -13.54 7.38 -0.40
CA ARG A 160 -14.93 7.81 -0.25
C ARG A 160 -15.82 7.33 -1.39
N TYR A 161 -15.39 7.56 -2.63
CA TYR A 161 -16.08 7.09 -3.83
C TYR A 161 -16.31 5.58 -3.78
N THR A 162 -15.29 4.82 -3.40
CA THR A 162 -15.36 3.37 -3.32
C THR A 162 -16.32 2.91 -2.22
N LEU A 163 -16.25 3.49 -1.01
CA LEU A 163 -17.13 3.14 0.10
C LEU A 163 -18.62 3.42 -0.21
N GLU A 164 -18.92 4.56 -0.87
CA GLU A 164 -20.27 4.87 -1.31
C GLU A 164 -20.82 3.84 -2.30
N ARG A 165 -19.99 3.34 -3.19
CA ARG A 165 -20.36 2.29 -4.16
C ARG A 165 -20.54 0.95 -3.47
N LEU A 166 -19.59 0.56 -2.61
CA LEU A 166 -19.68 -0.68 -1.82
C LEU A 166 -20.96 -0.75 -1.00
N LYS A 167 -21.36 0.36 -0.38
CA LYS A 167 -22.60 0.43 0.41
C LYS A 167 -23.85 0.17 -0.43
N ARG A 168 -23.79 0.42 -1.73
CA ARG A 168 -24.87 0.16 -2.70
C ARG A 168 -24.78 -1.20 -3.40
N GLY A 169 -23.83 -2.05 -3.00
CA GLY A 169 -23.59 -3.34 -3.64
C GLY A 169 -22.88 -3.24 -5.01
N LEU A 170 -22.18 -2.13 -5.28
CA LEU A 170 -21.50 -1.89 -6.55
C LEU A 170 -20.00 -2.08 -6.42
N ASP A 171 -19.43 -2.85 -7.32
CA ASP A 171 -17.99 -3.12 -7.37
C ASP A 171 -17.20 -1.96 -7.97
N THR A 172 -15.93 -1.84 -7.58
CA THR A 172 -15.02 -0.80 -8.07
C THR A 172 -13.60 -1.35 -8.16
N ILE A 173 -12.97 -1.24 -9.32
CA ILE A 173 -11.57 -1.64 -9.49
C ILE A 173 -10.68 -0.56 -8.90
N SER A 174 -9.88 -0.92 -7.90
CA SER A 174 -8.80 -0.06 -7.40
C SER A 174 -7.54 -0.30 -8.23
N VAL A 175 -6.96 0.77 -8.78
CA VAL A 175 -5.71 0.74 -9.55
C VAL A 175 -4.67 1.51 -8.78
N THR A 176 -3.70 0.81 -8.20
CA THR A 176 -2.83 1.37 -7.17
C THR A 176 -1.35 1.10 -7.41
N GLY A 177 -0.52 1.91 -6.82
CA GLY A 177 0.88 1.58 -6.59
C GLY A 177 1.02 0.41 -5.61
N ASN A 178 2.24 -0.08 -5.47
CA ASN A 178 2.51 -1.31 -4.74
C ASN A 178 2.26 -1.18 -3.23
N ILE A 179 2.69 -0.07 -2.63
CA ILE A 179 2.50 0.16 -1.19
C ILE A 179 1.02 0.31 -0.83
N LEU A 180 0.29 1.16 -1.54
CA LEU A 180 -1.13 1.37 -1.30
C LEU A 180 -1.95 0.11 -1.53
N ARG A 181 -1.55 -0.73 -2.49
CA ARG A 181 -2.15 -2.05 -2.68
C ARG A 181 -2.14 -2.87 -1.40
N ASP A 182 -1.01 -2.93 -0.71
CA ASP A 182 -0.88 -3.72 0.52
C ASP A 182 -1.86 -3.24 1.59
N TYR A 183 -2.02 -1.93 1.76
CA TYR A 183 -3.03 -1.38 2.67
C TYR A 183 -4.46 -1.72 2.25
N LEU A 184 -4.80 -1.57 0.98
CA LEU A 184 -6.17 -1.81 0.51
C LEU A 184 -6.54 -3.29 0.53
N THR A 185 -5.57 -4.17 0.28
CA THR A 185 -5.79 -5.63 0.34
C THR A 185 -5.98 -6.15 1.76
N ASP A 186 -5.64 -5.37 2.77
CA ASP A 186 -6.01 -5.63 4.15
C ASP A 186 -7.37 -5.00 4.52
N LEU A 187 -7.58 -3.74 4.15
CA LEU A 187 -8.74 -2.95 4.58
C LEU A 187 -10.07 -3.48 4.03
N PHE A 188 -10.17 -3.73 2.73
CA PHE A 188 -11.42 -4.15 2.12
C PHE A 188 -11.86 -5.56 2.53
N PRO A 189 -10.97 -6.58 2.56
CA PRO A 189 -11.34 -7.88 3.11
C PRO A 189 -11.77 -7.85 4.57
N ILE A 190 -11.23 -6.95 5.40
CA ILE A 190 -11.70 -6.76 6.78
C ILE A 190 -13.16 -6.27 6.80
N LEU A 191 -13.53 -5.34 5.92
CA LEU A 191 -14.91 -4.87 5.79
C LEU A 191 -15.85 -5.97 5.31
N GLU A 192 -15.38 -6.84 4.39
CA GLU A 192 -16.16 -7.94 3.82
C GLU A 192 -16.31 -9.14 4.79
N LEU A 193 -15.25 -9.52 5.45
CA LEU A 193 -15.16 -10.80 6.19
C LEU A 193 -14.77 -10.64 7.66
N GLY A 194 -14.39 -9.45 8.09
CA GLY A 194 -13.79 -9.24 9.41
C GLY A 194 -12.35 -9.77 9.53
N THR A 195 -11.74 -10.18 8.42
CA THR A 195 -10.36 -10.71 8.37
C THR A 195 -9.71 -10.48 7.02
N SER A 196 -8.40 -10.32 6.99
CA SER A 196 -7.59 -10.24 5.76
C SER A 196 -7.34 -11.60 5.09
N ALA A 197 -7.85 -12.69 5.61
CA ALA A 197 -7.61 -14.05 5.09
C ALA A 197 -8.00 -14.24 3.62
N LYS A 198 -8.99 -13.51 3.11
CA LYS A 198 -9.41 -13.55 1.70
C LYS A 198 -8.36 -12.96 0.75
N MET A 199 -7.48 -12.14 1.23
CA MET A 199 -6.46 -11.43 0.46
C MET A 199 -5.53 -12.37 -0.31
N LEU A 200 -5.10 -13.47 0.31
CA LEU A 200 -4.22 -14.48 -0.30
C LEU A 200 -4.82 -15.12 -1.57
N SER A 201 -6.14 -15.05 -1.73
CA SER A 201 -6.85 -15.62 -2.88
C SER A 201 -7.12 -14.59 -3.98
N ILE A 202 -7.23 -13.32 -3.66
CA ILE A 202 -7.62 -12.27 -4.62
C ILE A 202 -6.41 -11.78 -5.43
N VAL A 203 -5.27 -11.55 -4.79
CA VAL A 203 -4.08 -11.00 -5.44
C VAL A 203 -3.54 -11.87 -6.59
N PRO A 204 -3.39 -13.21 -6.44
CA PRO A 204 -2.93 -14.07 -7.54
C PRO A 204 -3.91 -14.15 -8.71
N LEU A 205 -5.21 -14.16 -8.46
CA LEU A 205 -6.24 -14.24 -9.49
C LEU A 205 -6.33 -12.96 -10.33
N MET A 206 -6.00 -11.83 -9.74
CA MET A 206 -6.11 -10.53 -10.38
C MET A 206 -4.90 -10.14 -11.22
N ALA A 207 -3.74 -10.72 -10.95
CA ALA A 207 -2.55 -10.58 -11.77
C ALA A 207 -2.66 -11.28 -13.15
N GLY A 208 -3.87 -11.68 -13.56
CA GLY A 208 -4.11 -12.29 -14.86
C GLY A 208 -3.70 -13.76 -14.94
N GLY A 209 -3.63 -14.46 -13.81
CA GLY A 209 -3.27 -15.88 -13.73
C GLY A 209 -1.76 -16.15 -13.78
N GLY A 210 -0.93 -15.14 -13.83
CA GLY A 210 0.48 -15.26 -13.53
C GLY A 210 0.62 -15.41 -12.02
N MET A 211 1.01 -16.59 -11.55
CA MET A 211 1.55 -16.73 -10.19
C MET A 211 2.89 -16.03 -10.16
N TYR A 212 2.84 -14.72 -10.03
CA TYR A 212 4.04 -14.01 -9.57
C TYR A 212 4.23 -14.44 -8.11
N GLU A 213 5.42 -14.86 -7.76
CA GLU A 213 5.83 -14.93 -6.36
C GLU A 213 5.61 -13.54 -5.76
N THR A 214 4.41 -13.31 -5.28
CA THR A 214 4.16 -12.17 -4.43
C THR A 214 4.96 -12.44 -3.19
N GLY A 215 5.94 -11.62 -2.88
CA GLY A 215 6.88 -11.85 -1.78
C GLY A 215 6.26 -11.92 -0.39
N ALA A 216 4.94 -11.88 -0.26
CA ALA A 216 4.20 -11.92 1.00
C ALA A 216 4.47 -13.15 1.87
N GLY A 217 4.79 -14.31 1.28
CA GLY A 217 5.10 -15.52 2.05
C GLY A 217 6.60 -15.85 2.15
N GLY A 218 7.45 -15.31 1.26
CA GLY A 218 8.87 -15.63 1.17
C GLY A 218 9.80 -14.59 1.79
N SER A 219 9.32 -13.40 2.06
CA SER A 219 10.15 -12.29 2.59
C SER A 219 10.30 -12.32 4.10
N ALA A 220 9.30 -12.76 4.86
CA ALA A 220 9.34 -12.73 6.32
C ALA A 220 10.57 -13.45 6.93
N PRO A 221 10.97 -14.67 6.51
CA PRO A 221 12.19 -15.30 7.00
C PRO A 221 13.45 -14.50 6.69
N LYS A 222 13.51 -13.86 5.51
CA LYS A 222 14.65 -13.02 5.12
C LYS A 222 14.71 -11.74 5.95
N HIS A 223 13.58 -11.16 6.31
CA HIS A 223 13.51 -9.99 7.18
C HIS A 223 14.01 -10.30 8.59
N VAL A 224 13.62 -11.45 9.13
CA VAL A 224 14.13 -11.91 10.45
C VAL A 224 15.64 -12.16 10.38
N GLN A 225 16.12 -12.84 9.35
CA GLN A 225 17.54 -13.08 9.14
C GLN A 225 18.33 -11.78 9.09
N GLN A 226 17.87 -10.82 8.28
CA GLN A 226 18.51 -9.51 8.16
C GLN A 226 18.51 -8.71 9.47
N LEU A 227 17.41 -8.76 10.23
CA LEU A 227 17.37 -8.14 11.55
C LEU A 227 18.41 -8.74 12.50
N VAL A 228 18.54 -10.07 12.51
CA VAL A 228 19.46 -10.79 13.40
C VAL A 228 20.93 -10.60 13.00
N GLU A 229 21.23 -10.70 11.71
CA GLU A 229 22.60 -10.66 11.19
C GLU A 229 23.14 -9.24 11.03
N GLU A 230 22.30 -8.30 10.61
CA GLU A 230 22.70 -6.96 10.21
C GLU A 230 22.19 -5.86 11.18
N ASN A 231 21.38 -6.23 12.19
CA ASN A 231 20.69 -5.30 13.08
C ASN A 231 19.88 -4.24 12.30
N HIS A 232 19.38 -4.63 11.12
CA HIS A 232 18.63 -3.78 10.22
C HIS A 232 17.19 -4.26 10.10
N LEU A 233 16.24 -3.38 10.41
CA LEU A 233 14.83 -3.63 10.22
C LEU A 233 14.38 -2.99 8.90
N ARG A 234 14.02 -3.81 7.93
CA ARG A 234 13.49 -3.33 6.66
C ARG A 234 12.17 -2.61 6.87
N TRP A 235 11.97 -1.57 6.09
CA TRP A 235 10.77 -0.75 6.11
C TRP A 235 9.46 -1.57 5.98
N ASP A 236 9.41 -2.49 5.04
CA ASP A 236 8.26 -3.36 4.79
C ASP A 236 8.01 -4.39 5.91
N SER A 237 9.02 -4.67 6.73
CA SER A 237 8.89 -5.55 7.91
C SER A 237 8.38 -4.81 9.13
N LEU A 238 8.56 -3.50 9.20
CA LEU A 238 8.19 -2.70 10.36
C LEU A 238 6.70 -2.87 10.69
N GLY A 239 5.84 -2.82 9.69
CA GLY A 239 4.40 -3.01 9.85
C GLY A 239 4.03 -4.39 10.37
N GLU A 240 4.68 -5.43 9.88
CA GLU A 240 4.45 -6.82 10.32
C GLU A 240 4.86 -6.99 11.79
N PHE A 241 6.01 -6.47 12.19
CA PHE A 241 6.48 -6.56 13.57
C PHE A 241 5.61 -5.75 14.54
N LEU A 242 5.19 -4.56 14.15
CA LEU A 242 4.27 -3.74 14.95
C LEU A 242 2.90 -4.42 15.09
N ALA A 243 2.34 -4.96 14.01
CA ALA A 243 1.08 -5.70 14.06
C ALA A 243 1.18 -6.94 14.95
N LEU A 244 2.30 -7.66 14.88
CA LEU A 244 2.54 -8.81 15.75
C LEU A 244 2.68 -8.39 17.21
N ALA A 245 3.40 -7.29 17.51
CA ALA A 245 3.54 -6.78 18.87
C ALA A 245 2.17 -6.45 19.49
N VAL A 246 1.32 -5.71 18.77
CA VAL A 246 -0.04 -5.35 19.23
C VAL A 246 -0.92 -6.58 19.39
N SER A 247 -0.83 -7.55 18.48
CA SER A 247 -1.59 -8.81 18.58
C SER A 247 -1.19 -9.63 19.80
N LEU A 248 0.11 -9.70 20.09
CA LEU A 248 0.62 -10.40 21.28
C LEU A 248 0.26 -9.67 22.58
N GLU A 249 0.22 -8.34 22.59
CA GLU A 249 -0.24 -7.54 23.72
C GLU A 249 -1.71 -7.84 24.02
N ASP A 250 -2.56 -7.85 22.99
CA ASP A 250 -3.99 -8.18 23.13
C ASP A 250 -4.21 -9.61 23.66
N VAL A 251 -3.47 -10.59 23.13
CA VAL A 251 -3.47 -11.96 23.65
C VAL A 251 -3.04 -11.99 25.11
N GLY A 252 -1.92 -11.34 25.45
CA GLY A 252 -1.42 -11.26 26.82
C GLY A 252 -2.45 -10.68 27.78
N THR A 253 -3.10 -9.60 27.39
CA THR A 253 -4.11 -8.89 28.19
C THR A 253 -5.37 -9.73 28.36
N LYS A 254 -5.88 -10.37 27.29
CA LYS A 254 -7.14 -11.12 27.33
C LYS A 254 -7.03 -12.49 27.98
N THR A 255 -5.85 -13.14 27.87
CA THR A 255 -5.66 -14.51 28.32
C THR A 255 -4.78 -14.64 29.55
N GLY A 256 -4.12 -13.57 29.99
CA GLY A 256 -3.12 -13.60 31.07
C GLY A 256 -1.81 -14.30 30.65
N ASN A 257 -1.56 -14.49 29.36
CA ASN A 257 -0.37 -15.17 28.87
C ASN A 257 0.89 -14.29 29.01
N ALA A 258 1.69 -14.57 30.04
CA ALA A 258 2.90 -13.80 30.32
C ALA A 258 3.94 -13.85 29.20
N LYS A 259 4.05 -14.96 28.46
CA LYS A 259 4.99 -15.07 27.33
C LYS A 259 4.59 -14.15 26.18
N ALA A 260 3.29 -14.06 25.88
CA ALA A 260 2.79 -13.14 24.86
C ALA A 260 3.11 -11.70 25.23
N THR A 261 2.90 -11.30 26.48
CA THR A 261 3.23 -9.95 26.98
C THR A 261 4.72 -9.63 26.88
N ILE A 262 5.59 -10.59 27.21
CA ILE A 262 7.05 -10.42 27.10
C ILE A 262 7.47 -10.25 25.64
N LEU A 263 6.96 -11.09 24.74
CA LEU A 263 7.26 -11.01 23.32
C LEU A 263 6.76 -9.69 22.70
N ALA A 264 5.55 -9.24 23.05
CA ALA A 264 5.03 -7.94 22.62
C ALA A 264 5.99 -6.80 22.96
N LYS A 265 6.42 -6.71 24.22
CA LYS A 265 7.36 -5.69 24.69
C LYS A 265 8.73 -5.79 24.00
N THR A 266 9.19 -7.01 23.70
CA THR A 266 10.46 -7.23 23.01
C THR A 266 10.41 -6.74 21.57
N LEU A 267 9.31 -7.04 20.87
CA LEU A 267 9.08 -6.56 19.51
C LEU A 267 8.92 -5.03 19.48
N ASP A 268 8.13 -4.47 20.38
CA ASP A 268 7.95 -3.03 20.51
C ASP A 268 9.29 -2.30 20.70
N LYS A 269 10.13 -2.83 21.58
CA LYS A 269 11.48 -2.29 21.77
C LYS A 269 12.37 -2.43 20.53
N ALA A 270 12.25 -3.52 19.78
CA ALA A 270 13.04 -3.74 18.57
C ALA A 270 12.62 -2.80 17.43
N THR A 271 11.32 -2.50 17.34
CA THR A 271 10.76 -1.60 16.31
C THR A 271 10.88 -0.12 16.65
N GLY A 272 11.10 0.22 17.90
CA GLY A 272 11.27 1.62 18.37
C GLY A 272 12.73 2.11 18.37
N LYS A 273 13.64 1.35 17.74
CA LYS A 273 15.06 1.73 17.64
C LYS A 273 15.31 2.33 16.22
#